data_cdd73b518df4a73815faa5c2807c2883
#
_entry.id   cdd73b518df4a73815faa5c2807c2883
#
_cell.length_a   1.000
_cell.length_b   1.000
_cell.length_c   1.000
_cell.angle_alpha   90.00
_cell.angle_beta   90.00
_cell.angle_gamma   90.00
#
_symmetry.space_group_name_H-M   'P 1'
#
loop_
_entity.id
_entity.type
_entity.pdbx_description
1 polymer ?
#
loop_
_entity_poly.entity_id
_entity_poly.type
_entity_poly.pdbx_seq_one_letter_code
_entity_poly.pdbx_strand_id
1 'polypeptide(L)'
;MKNRHSRAKHSPKMRKILAFFHALLATVLLTCGVAAFAATSILPSSGDAAEAQVAMDPFGRETPRSTVTNLLGVLASEDPGALDPYLDLPAGMDRAEVVPRLRAALDAGGTLATYQELANEPNGRLDDGLGPTREQVGTLAGGEIPILLTQSSGTDGPAIWRLSAETLQALPDIEPQAIPEEEAIVAGAPALDWVKLLGLLVAVFIATRLLAALVLLGLRQVLSRDGAVYRVLDAALPPLALVVTIVGFRLWSDAAPISIVARQVVLRYLGIAAWIVFLWFLFRLVDALARWLSLRMTRRARYQSASVIVFARRVIKAGLLVLGALGILDTLGFDVTAGVAALGIGGLVLALGAQKTVENLVGTVSVLADRPVQVGDVCKVGDVLGTIEDIGMRSTRIRTLERTVVTIPNGDFSSRQIENYTKRERFLFNETIGLEYALDAAKLREGIGLIAEALAQNEHIAPEPRRATLRYFATDSLAIETFAYIMTADFDESLRIRNDLMLDIYERLEQAGIGFAFPTQTLYLRKDETGQG
;
A
#
# COMPACT_ATOMS: atom_id res chain seq x y z
N MET A 1 -6.22 -33.73 31.96
CA MET A 1 -5.41 -33.05 32.98
C MET A 1 -4.74 -31.83 32.38
N LYS A 2 -5.05 -30.66 32.95
CA LYS A 2 -4.45 -29.31 32.86
C LYS A 2 -3.70 -28.87 31.59
N ASN A 3 -4.45 -28.18 30.68
CA ASN A 3 -3.97 -27.23 29.70
C ASN A 3 -3.28 -26.03 30.41
N ARG A 4 -2.00 -25.78 30.10
CA ARG A 4 -1.31 -24.52 30.40
C ARG A 4 -1.20 -23.70 29.13
N HIS A 5 -2.14 -22.78 28.91
CA HIS A 5 -1.96 -21.67 27.99
C HIS A 5 -0.83 -20.76 28.51
N SER A 6 0.32 -20.80 27.87
CA SER A 6 1.40 -19.84 28.04
C SER A 6 1.01 -18.53 27.32
N ARG A 7 0.39 -17.59 28.04
CA ARG A 7 0.32 -16.18 27.61
C ARG A 7 1.73 -15.59 27.69
N ALA A 8 2.32 -15.35 26.52
CA ALA A 8 3.57 -14.59 26.41
C ALA A 8 3.35 -13.18 27.00
N LYS A 9 3.80 -12.97 28.23
CA LYS A 9 3.88 -11.64 28.87
C LYS A 9 4.97 -10.85 28.16
N HIS A 10 4.59 -9.92 27.27
CA HIS A 10 5.51 -8.93 26.73
C HIS A 10 6.17 -8.17 27.88
N SER A 11 7.50 -8.07 27.85
CA SER A 11 8.28 -7.39 28.89
C SER A 11 7.83 -5.91 29.00
N PRO A 12 7.87 -5.30 30.19
CA PRO A 12 7.46 -3.91 30.39
C PRO A 12 8.24 -2.92 29.52
N LYS A 13 9.45 -3.26 29.07
CA LYS A 13 10.23 -2.50 28.07
C LYS A 13 9.57 -2.51 26.70
N MET A 14 8.98 -3.63 26.28
CA MET A 14 8.31 -3.76 24.99
C MET A 14 7.02 -2.93 24.92
N ARG A 15 6.25 -2.85 26.03
CA ARG A 15 5.04 -2.00 26.12
C ARG A 15 5.38 -0.51 26.03
N LYS A 16 6.47 -0.05 26.66
CA LYS A 16 6.94 1.35 26.57
C LYS A 16 7.44 1.69 25.16
N ILE A 17 8.12 0.76 24.48
CA ILE A 17 8.57 0.93 23.08
C ILE A 17 7.35 1.00 22.15
N LEU A 18 6.35 0.15 22.36
CA LEU A 18 5.14 0.13 21.52
C LEU A 18 4.29 1.40 21.73
N ALA A 19 4.15 1.88 22.96
CA ALA A 19 3.46 3.14 23.26
C ALA A 19 4.18 4.36 22.65
N PHE A 20 5.52 4.37 22.69
CA PHE A 20 6.32 5.41 22.04
C PHE A 20 6.20 5.36 20.52
N PHE A 21 6.18 4.16 19.92
CA PHE A 21 5.96 4.01 18.47
C PHE A 21 4.57 4.48 18.03
N HIS A 22 3.53 4.24 18.84
CA HIS A 22 2.19 4.77 18.56
C HIS A 22 2.14 6.28 18.68
N ALA A 23 2.82 6.87 19.69
CA ALA A 23 2.91 8.31 19.85
C ALA A 23 3.69 8.97 18.70
N LEU A 24 4.82 8.37 18.29
CA LEU A 24 5.62 8.84 17.14
C LEU A 24 4.85 8.68 15.82
N LEU A 25 4.16 7.56 15.63
CA LEU A 25 3.32 7.31 14.46
C LEU A 25 2.15 8.28 14.42
N ALA A 26 1.52 8.57 15.55
CA ALA A 26 0.46 9.58 15.67
C ALA A 26 0.99 10.98 15.34
N THR A 27 2.19 11.34 15.81
CA THR A 27 2.83 12.62 15.48
C THR A 27 3.20 12.70 14.00
N VAL A 28 3.74 11.62 13.42
CA VAL A 28 4.05 11.54 11.98
C VAL A 28 2.75 11.54 11.14
N LEU A 29 1.69 10.88 11.59
CA LEU A 29 0.38 10.91 10.92
C LEU A 29 -0.28 12.29 11.04
N LEU A 30 -0.11 13.00 12.16
CA LEU A 30 -0.57 14.38 12.31
C LEU A 30 0.19 15.34 11.38
N THR A 31 1.51 15.18 11.27
CA THR A 31 2.34 15.98 10.36
C THR A 31 2.17 15.57 8.89
N CYS A 32 1.96 14.27 8.59
CA CYS A 32 1.56 13.80 7.27
C CYS A 32 0.12 14.19 6.92
N GLY A 33 -0.78 14.33 7.90
CA GLY A 33 -2.12 14.87 7.69
C GLY A 33 -2.08 16.30 7.13
N VAL A 34 -1.16 17.12 7.62
CA VAL A 34 -0.93 18.48 7.07
C VAL A 34 -0.29 18.42 5.67
N ALA A 35 0.58 17.45 5.40
CA ALA A 35 1.14 17.26 4.05
C ALA A 35 0.17 16.54 3.10
N ALA A 36 -0.70 15.66 3.62
CA ALA A 36 -1.77 15.02 2.85
C ALA A 36 -2.89 16.01 2.50
N PHE A 37 -3.14 17.02 3.35
CA PHE A 37 -4.07 18.10 3.01
C PHE A 37 -3.56 18.95 1.83
N ALA A 38 -2.24 19.10 1.68
CA ALA A 38 -1.62 19.70 0.49
C ALA A 38 -1.63 18.76 -0.74
N ALA A 39 -1.76 17.44 -0.53
CA ALA A 39 -1.76 16.45 -1.62
C ALA A 39 -3.18 16.11 -2.14
N THR A 40 -4.23 16.39 -1.38
CA THR A 40 -5.63 16.17 -1.83
C THR A 40 -6.09 17.18 -2.89
N SER A 41 -5.37 18.29 -3.07
CA SER A 41 -5.61 19.23 -4.17
C SER A 41 -5.06 18.77 -5.54
N ILE A 42 -4.37 17.62 -5.59
CA ILE A 42 -3.69 17.11 -6.80
C ILE A 42 -4.55 16.09 -7.59
N LEU A 43 -5.72 15.70 -7.09
CA LEU A 43 -6.60 14.79 -7.83
C LEU A 43 -7.49 15.64 -8.79
N PRO A 44 -7.35 15.47 -10.13
CA PRO A 44 -8.21 16.17 -11.06
C PRO A 44 -9.66 15.71 -10.88
N SER A 45 -10.56 16.67 -10.67
CA SER A 45 -11.98 16.41 -10.86
C SER A 45 -12.17 16.11 -12.35
N SER A 46 -12.70 14.91 -12.66
CA SER A 46 -13.02 14.51 -14.02
C SER A 46 -14.18 15.35 -14.55
N GLY A 47 -13.85 16.44 -15.21
CA GLY A 47 -14.77 17.24 -15.99
C GLY A 47 -14.10 17.58 -17.30
N ASP A 48 -14.60 17.02 -18.40
CA ASP A 48 -14.27 17.40 -19.77
C ASP A 48 -14.51 18.91 -19.94
N ALA A 49 -13.46 19.71 -19.83
CA ALA A 49 -13.49 21.10 -20.27
C ALA A 49 -12.64 21.19 -21.54
N ALA A 50 -13.32 21.33 -22.66
CA ALA A 50 -12.73 21.81 -23.89
C ALA A 50 -11.88 23.06 -23.58
N GLU A 51 -10.62 23.06 -24.01
CA GLU A 51 -9.75 24.25 -23.99
C GLU A 51 -10.36 25.35 -24.86
N ALA A 52 -11.26 26.14 -24.26
CA ALA A 52 -11.55 27.46 -24.74
C ALA A 52 -10.31 28.31 -24.41
N GLN A 53 -9.66 28.90 -25.40
CA GLN A 53 -8.68 29.96 -25.21
C GLN A 53 -9.37 31.09 -24.45
N VAL A 54 -9.25 31.08 -23.12
CA VAL A 54 -9.77 32.14 -22.25
C VAL A 54 -8.91 33.38 -22.52
N ALA A 55 -9.54 34.48 -22.91
CA ALA A 55 -8.88 35.77 -23.05
C ALA A 55 -8.22 36.09 -21.69
N MET A 56 -6.89 36.25 -21.64
CA MET A 56 -6.16 36.54 -20.42
C MET A 56 -6.60 37.90 -19.86
N ASP A 57 -6.98 37.90 -18.58
CA ASP A 57 -7.24 39.15 -17.87
C ASP A 57 -5.92 39.93 -17.66
N PRO A 58 -5.81 41.20 -18.05
CA PRO A 58 -4.57 41.98 -17.93
C PRO A 58 -4.10 42.16 -16.47
N PHE A 59 -5.00 41.92 -15.50
CA PHE A 59 -4.72 42.04 -14.07
C PHE A 59 -4.51 40.67 -13.41
N GLY A 60 -4.63 39.55 -14.18
CA GLY A 60 -4.42 38.19 -13.69
C GLY A 60 -5.40 37.76 -12.60
N ARG A 61 -6.72 37.99 -12.83
CA ARG A 61 -7.79 37.66 -11.86
C ARG A 61 -8.61 36.45 -12.28
N GLU A 62 -8.06 35.59 -13.11
CA GLU A 62 -8.74 34.40 -13.63
C GLU A 62 -8.95 33.32 -12.56
N THR A 63 -8.07 33.26 -11.55
CA THR A 63 -8.16 32.29 -10.47
C THR A 63 -8.02 32.96 -9.10
N PRO A 64 -8.56 32.36 -8.02
CA PRO A 64 -8.37 32.90 -6.67
C PRO A 64 -6.89 33.08 -6.30
N ARG A 65 -6.03 32.11 -6.70
CA ARG A 65 -4.58 32.13 -6.46
C ARG A 65 -3.90 33.30 -7.14
N SER A 66 -4.16 33.52 -8.42
CA SER A 66 -3.57 34.64 -9.17
C SER A 66 -4.08 35.97 -8.63
N THR A 67 -5.37 36.06 -8.30
CA THR A 67 -5.98 37.27 -7.73
C THR A 67 -5.32 37.68 -6.41
N VAL A 68 -5.21 36.78 -5.45
CA VAL A 68 -4.58 37.06 -4.14
C VAL A 68 -3.10 37.39 -4.30
N THR A 69 -2.39 36.67 -5.18
CA THR A 69 -0.96 36.92 -5.42
C THR A 69 -0.72 38.33 -5.99
N ASN A 70 -1.51 38.73 -6.97
CA ASN A 70 -1.39 40.05 -7.59
C ASN A 70 -1.90 41.16 -6.66
N LEU A 71 -2.97 40.91 -5.90
CA LEU A 71 -3.43 41.80 -4.83
C LEU A 71 -2.32 42.09 -3.81
N LEU A 72 -1.60 41.06 -3.35
CA LEU A 72 -0.45 41.22 -2.45
C LEU A 72 0.70 42.00 -3.10
N GLY A 73 0.95 41.77 -4.39
CA GLY A 73 1.95 42.54 -5.15
C GLY A 73 1.60 44.04 -5.25
N VAL A 74 0.33 44.33 -5.42
CA VAL A 74 -0.16 45.73 -5.45
C VAL A 74 -0.19 46.35 -4.05
N LEU A 75 -0.55 45.60 -3.01
CA LEU A 75 -0.43 46.06 -1.62
C LEU A 75 1.03 46.35 -1.20
N ALA A 76 1.99 45.67 -1.84
CA ALA A 76 3.41 45.95 -1.65
C ALA A 76 3.88 47.19 -2.43
N SER A 77 3.14 47.63 -3.45
CA SER A 77 3.40 48.87 -4.15
C SER A 77 2.76 50.02 -3.39
N GLU A 78 3.36 51.21 -3.49
CA GLU A 78 2.82 52.44 -2.83
C GLU A 78 1.73 53.13 -3.63
N ASP A 79 1.20 52.48 -4.69
CA ASP A 79 0.13 53.04 -5.54
C ASP A 79 -1.26 52.52 -5.12
N PRO A 80 -2.04 53.31 -4.36
CA PRO A 80 -3.39 52.91 -3.95
C PRO A 80 -4.33 52.69 -5.13
N GLY A 81 -4.04 53.28 -6.31
CA GLY A 81 -4.87 53.20 -7.53
C GLY A 81 -4.80 51.82 -8.19
N ALA A 82 -3.71 51.12 -8.03
CA ALA A 82 -3.51 49.82 -8.60
C ALA A 82 -4.38 48.72 -7.94
N LEU A 83 -5.04 48.99 -6.79
CA LEU A 83 -5.92 48.03 -6.08
C LEU A 83 -7.33 47.95 -6.66
N ASP A 84 -7.81 48.99 -7.37
CA ASP A 84 -9.18 49.07 -7.90
C ASP A 84 -9.64 47.84 -8.68
N PRO A 85 -8.82 47.25 -9.56
CA PRO A 85 -9.23 46.07 -10.31
C PRO A 85 -9.57 44.86 -9.44
N TYR A 86 -9.02 44.79 -8.21
CA TYR A 86 -9.14 43.67 -7.31
C TYR A 86 -10.25 43.79 -6.26
N LEU A 87 -10.89 44.99 -6.16
CA LEU A 87 -11.91 45.27 -5.16
C LEU A 87 -13.30 45.35 -5.82
N ASP A 88 -14.30 44.75 -5.14
CA ASP A 88 -15.72 44.92 -5.46
C ASP A 88 -16.29 46.01 -4.53
N LEU A 89 -16.02 47.30 -4.85
CA LEU A 89 -16.36 48.41 -3.98
C LEU A 89 -17.88 48.62 -3.91
N PRO A 90 -18.50 48.58 -2.72
CA PRO A 90 -19.91 48.87 -2.54
C PRO A 90 -20.23 50.33 -2.90
N ALA A 91 -21.45 50.57 -3.41
CA ALA A 91 -21.90 51.91 -3.70
C ALA A 91 -21.88 52.81 -2.44
N GLY A 92 -21.12 53.90 -2.48
CA GLY A 92 -21.02 54.87 -1.39
C GLY A 92 -19.79 54.72 -0.48
N MET A 93 -18.91 53.71 -0.69
CA MET A 93 -17.63 53.64 -0.02
C MET A 93 -16.53 54.36 -0.82
N ASP A 94 -15.75 55.21 -0.12
CA ASP A 94 -14.60 55.87 -0.71
C ASP A 94 -13.37 54.94 -0.65
N ARG A 95 -12.76 54.76 -1.79
CA ARG A 95 -11.53 54.01 -1.95
C ARG A 95 -10.40 54.52 -1.04
N ALA A 96 -10.29 55.82 -0.89
CA ALA A 96 -9.27 56.47 -0.06
C ALA A 96 -9.36 56.03 1.41
N GLU A 97 -10.52 55.60 1.86
CA GLU A 97 -10.77 55.10 3.19
C GLU A 97 -10.62 53.57 3.28
N VAL A 98 -11.10 52.84 2.28
CA VAL A 98 -11.12 51.34 2.30
C VAL A 98 -9.72 50.74 2.22
N VAL A 99 -8.84 51.26 1.34
CA VAL A 99 -7.52 50.69 1.09
C VAL A 99 -6.61 50.72 2.35
N PRO A 100 -6.48 51.86 3.07
CA PRO A 100 -5.70 51.91 4.31
C PRO A 100 -6.29 51.00 5.42
N ARG A 101 -7.62 50.94 5.55
CA ARG A 101 -8.30 50.07 6.52
C ARG A 101 -8.10 48.60 6.21
N LEU A 102 -8.19 48.19 4.95
CA LEU A 102 -7.92 46.82 4.53
C LEU A 102 -6.46 46.41 4.89
N ARG A 103 -5.49 47.27 4.58
CA ARG A 103 -4.08 47.00 4.92
C ARG A 103 -3.88 46.91 6.44
N ALA A 104 -4.43 47.86 7.20
CA ALA A 104 -4.36 47.85 8.66
C ALA A 104 -5.00 46.59 9.27
N ALA A 105 -6.14 46.14 8.75
CA ALA A 105 -6.82 44.93 9.19
C ALA A 105 -6.03 43.66 8.89
N LEU A 106 -5.36 43.59 7.73
CA LEU A 106 -4.49 42.49 7.34
C LEU A 106 -3.21 42.44 8.19
N ASP A 107 -2.61 43.61 8.49
CA ASP A 107 -1.38 43.70 9.30
C ASP A 107 -1.66 43.48 10.79
N ALA A 108 -2.87 43.82 11.28
CA ALA A 108 -3.29 43.63 12.69
C ALA A 108 -3.68 42.18 13.04
N GLY A 109 -3.21 41.19 12.29
CA GLY A 109 -3.49 39.77 12.53
C GLY A 109 -4.47 39.12 11.56
N GLY A 110 -4.69 39.76 10.40
CA GLY A 110 -5.34 39.11 9.27
C GLY A 110 -4.53 37.95 8.77
N THR A 111 -5.18 36.88 8.36
CA THR A 111 -4.53 35.70 7.76
C THR A 111 -4.98 35.57 6.32
N LEU A 112 -4.06 35.28 5.42
CA LEU A 112 -4.35 34.87 4.04
C LEU A 112 -3.90 33.44 3.85
N ALA A 113 -4.68 32.68 3.13
CA ALA A 113 -4.30 31.35 2.70
C ALA A 113 -2.95 31.40 1.97
N THR A 114 -2.11 30.41 2.20
CA THR A 114 -0.82 30.35 1.52
C THR A 114 -1.02 30.08 0.03
N TYR A 115 -0.03 30.43 -0.77
CA TYR A 115 -0.04 30.20 -2.21
C TYR A 115 -0.52 28.80 -2.62
N GLN A 116 -0.16 27.78 -1.83
CA GLN A 116 -0.53 26.38 -2.08
C GLN A 116 -1.99 26.05 -1.69
N GLU A 117 -2.57 26.80 -0.76
CA GLU A 117 -3.95 26.59 -0.29
C GLU A 117 -4.98 27.29 -1.16
N LEU A 118 -4.56 28.25 -1.96
CA LEU A 118 -5.43 28.99 -2.88
C LEU A 118 -5.70 28.16 -4.13
N ALA A 119 -6.96 28.09 -4.57
CA ALA A 119 -7.35 27.40 -5.79
C ALA A 119 -6.72 28.03 -7.03
N ASN A 120 -6.17 27.19 -7.90
CA ASN A 120 -5.63 27.60 -9.20
C ASN A 120 -6.61 27.36 -10.36
N GLU A 121 -7.80 26.89 -10.04
CA GLU A 121 -8.87 26.65 -11.01
C GLU A 121 -9.73 27.89 -11.19
N PRO A 122 -10.21 28.20 -12.42
CA PRO A 122 -11.06 29.37 -12.66
C PRO A 122 -12.35 29.38 -11.85
N ASN A 123 -12.90 28.21 -11.52
CA ASN A 123 -14.13 28.05 -10.74
C ASN A 123 -13.90 28.07 -9.21
N GLY A 124 -12.65 28.30 -8.76
CA GLY A 124 -12.32 28.23 -7.35
C GLY A 124 -12.45 26.82 -6.77
N ARG A 125 -12.57 26.76 -5.44
CA ARG A 125 -12.72 25.50 -4.70
C ARG A 125 -14.21 25.14 -4.60
N LEU A 126 -14.56 23.90 -4.97
CA LEU A 126 -15.95 23.43 -4.96
C LEU A 126 -16.30 22.61 -3.69
N ASP A 127 -15.32 22.32 -2.85
CA ASP A 127 -15.43 21.48 -1.63
C ASP A 127 -15.40 22.28 -0.31
N ASP A 128 -15.40 23.61 -0.38
CA ASP A 128 -15.34 24.51 0.79
C ASP A 128 -16.72 24.84 1.40
N GLY A 129 -17.79 24.32 0.83
CA GLY A 129 -19.18 24.57 1.26
C GLY A 129 -19.74 25.94 0.84
N LEU A 130 -18.98 26.70 0.04
CA LEU A 130 -19.42 27.96 -0.57
C LEU A 130 -19.95 27.72 -1.99
N GLY A 131 -20.71 28.67 -2.53
CA GLY A 131 -21.16 28.55 -3.91
C GLY A 131 -20.00 28.73 -4.91
N PRO A 132 -20.13 28.24 -6.16
CA PRO A 132 -19.05 28.21 -7.16
C PRO A 132 -18.52 29.58 -7.57
N THR A 133 -19.17 30.67 -7.15
CA THR A 133 -18.76 32.06 -7.38
C THR A 133 -18.16 32.73 -6.16
N ARG A 134 -17.91 32.01 -5.09
CA ARG A 134 -17.36 32.52 -3.82
C ARG A 134 -16.27 31.59 -3.31
N GLU A 135 -15.19 32.17 -2.81
CA GLU A 135 -14.09 31.42 -2.17
C GLU A 135 -13.55 32.19 -0.97
N GLN A 136 -13.32 31.47 0.13
CA GLN A 136 -12.68 32.04 1.32
C GLN A 136 -11.16 31.93 1.17
N VAL A 137 -10.50 33.09 1.17
CA VAL A 137 -9.05 33.20 0.98
C VAL A 137 -8.30 33.61 2.25
N GLY A 138 -9.01 33.82 3.34
CA GLY A 138 -8.39 34.20 4.61
C GLY A 138 -9.39 34.61 5.67
N THR A 139 -8.89 35.23 6.74
CA THR A 139 -9.70 35.77 7.83
C THR A 139 -9.08 37.07 8.38
N LEU A 140 -9.92 37.95 8.91
CA LEU A 140 -9.54 39.15 9.65
C LEU A 140 -9.91 39.00 11.14
N ALA A 141 -9.44 39.92 11.96
CA ALA A 141 -9.77 40.00 13.39
C ALA A 141 -9.59 38.68 14.15
N GLY A 142 -8.45 38.00 13.96
CA GLY A 142 -8.16 36.75 14.67
C GLY A 142 -9.03 35.56 14.24
N GLY A 143 -9.69 35.62 13.09
CA GLY A 143 -10.49 34.51 12.56
C GLY A 143 -12.00 34.77 12.56
N GLU A 144 -12.46 35.90 13.08
CA GLU A 144 -13.90 36.20 13.22
C GLU A 144 -14.55 36.65 11.89
N ILE A 145 -13.80 37.30 10.99
CA ILE A 145 -14.32 37.84 9.73
C ILE A 145 -13.66 37.12 8.57
N PRO A 146 -14.42 36.38 7.73
CA PRO A 146 -13.86 35.70 6.57
C PRO A 146 -13.49 36.71 5.45
N ILE A 147 -12.34 36.52 4.82
CA ILE A 147 -11.97 37.22 3.59
C ILE A 147 -12.48 36.39 2.43
N LEU A 148 -13.47 36.92 1.72
CA LEU A 148 -14.13 36.28 0.61
C LEU A 148 -13.75 36.91 -0.71
N LEU A 149 -13.45 36.10 -1.70
CA LEU A 149 -13.46 36.49 -3.11
C LEU A 149 -14.83 36.18 -3.71
N THR A 150 -15.28 37.02 -4.60
CA THR A 150 -16.46 36.80 -5.44
C THR A 150 -16.07 36.82 -6.91
N GLN A 151 -16.62 35.87 -7.66
CA GLN A 151 -16.45 35.80 -9.09
C GLN A 151 -17.53 36.61 -9.78
N SER A 152 -17.13 37.54 -10.63
CA SER A 152 -18.02 38.33 -11.49
C SER A 152 -17.73 38.01 -12.95
N SER A 153 -18.78 37.65 -13.71
CA SER A 153 -18.68 37.52 -15.16
C SER A 153 -19.04 38.88 -15.79
N GLY A 154 -18.10 39.47 -16.54
CA GLY A 154 -18.40 40.58 -17.40
C GLY A 154 -19.31 40.14 -18.56
N THR A 155 -20.12 41.08 -19.12
CA THR A 155 -21.04 40.79 -20.22
C THR A 155 -20.35 40.29 -21.49
N ASP A 156 -19.02 40.53 -21.65
CA ASP A 156 -18.21 40.12 -22.82
C ASP A 156 -16.77 39.74 -22.46
N GLY A 157 -16.46 39.41 -21.16
CA GLY A 157 -15.12 39.10 -20.69
C GLY A 157 -15.02 37.80 -19.88
N PRO A 158 -13.79 37.37 -19.59
CA PRO A 158 -13.58 36.19 -18.72
C PRO A 158 -14.15 36.46 -17.33
N ALA A 159 -14.60 35.40 -16.66
CA ALA A 159 -14.98 35.46 -15.26
C ALA A 159 -13.75 35.83 -14.41
N ILE A 160 -13.89 36.89 -13.60
CA ILE A 160 -12.80 37.45 -12.80
C ILE A 160 -13.14 37.42 -11.32
N TRP A 161 -12.13 37.17 -10.49
CA TRP A 161 -12.24 37.16 -9.04
C TRP A 161 -11.89 38.54 -8.46
N ARG A 162 -12.67 39.00 -7.49
CA ARG A 162 -12.44 40.25 -6.74
C ARG A 162 -12.71 40.03 -5.27
N LEU A 163 -12.11 40.86 -4.42
CA LEU A 163 -12.42 40.91 -3.00
C LEU A 163 -13.86 41.37 -2.81
N SER A 164 -14.66 40.58 -2.09
CA SER A 164 -16.10 40.75 -2.01
C SER A 164 -16.50 42.07 -1.31
N ALA A 165 -17.58 42.69 -1.75
CA ALA A 165 -18.18 43.82 -1.09
C ALA A 165 -18.54 43.54 0.38
N GLU A 166 -18.93 42.27 0.69
CA GLU A 166 -19.23 41.80 2.04
C GLU A 166 -18.00 41.89 2.95
N THR A 167 -16.84 41.44 2.49
CA THR A 167 -15.59 41.58 3.22
C THR A 167 -15.19 43.03 3.44
N LEU A 168 -15.38 43.90 2.42
CA LEU A 168 -15.04 45.31 2.53
C LEU A 168 -15.95 46.06 3.50
N GLN A 169 -17.23 45.71 3.61
CA GLN A 169 -18.17 46.25 4.59
C GLN A 169 -17.91 45.79 6.02
N ALA A 170 -17.38 44.57 6.16
CA ALA A 170 -17.08 43.99 7.44
C ALA A 170 -15.69 44.36 7.98
N LEU A 171 -14.94 45.24 7.27
CA LEU A 171 -13.61 45.66 7.72
C LEU A 171 -13.69 46.30 9.12
N PRO A 172 -12.87 45.79 10.09
CA PRO A 172 -12.82 46.35 11.43
C PRO A 172 -12.30 47.81 11.39
N ASP A 173 -12.77 48.62 12.32
CA ASP A 173 -12.34 49.99 12.45
C ASP A 173 -10.99 50.06 13.19
N ILE A 174 -9.94 49.75 12.48
CA ILE A 174 -8.57 49.76 12.97
C ILE A 174 -7.89 50.98 12.37
N GLU A 175 -7.41 51.88 13.24
CA GLU A 175 -6.61 53.02 12.80
C GLU A 175 -5.34 52.50 12.09
N PRO A 176 -5.07 52.96 10.85
CA PRO A 176 -3.83 52.61 10.17
C PRO A 176 -2.64 53.04 11.02
N GLN A 177 -1.76 52.09 11.37
CA GLN A 177 -0.51 52.45 12.02
C GLN A 177 0.32 53.27 11.04
N ALA A 178 0.53 54.56 11.37
CA ALA A 178 1.42 55.40 10.59
C ALA A 178 2.83 54.80 10.62
N ILE A 179 3.35 54.45 9.45
CA ILE A 179 4.75 54.01 9.34
C ILE A 179 5.59 55.25 9.62
N PRO A 180 6.53 55.20 10.61
CA PRO A 180 7.40 56.34 10.87
C PRO A 180 8.11 56.76 9.60
N GLU A 181 8.13 58.08 9.28
CA GLU A 181 8.75 58.61 8.05
C GLU A 181 10.23 58.24 7.86
N GLU A 182 10.90 57.80 8.92
CA GLU A 182 12.31 57.35 8.92
C GLU A 182 12.50 55.85 8.69
N GLU A 183 11.42 55.07 8.60
CA GLU A 183 11.54 53.60 8.49
C GLU A 183 11.76 53.16 7.04
N ALA A 184 12.89 52.48 6.78
CA ALA A 184 13.20 51.98 5.45
C ALA A 184 12.21 50.88 5.03
N ILE A 185 11.54 51.08 3.90
CA ILE A 185 10.66 50.10 3.28
C ILE A 185 11.51 49.18 2.40
N VAL A 186 11.44 47.87 2.65
CA VAL A 186 12.13 46.83 1.88
C VAL A 186 11.09 45.88 1.31
N ALA A 187 11.03 45.74 0.00
CA ALA A 187 10.07 44.88 -0.70
C ALA A 187 8.60 45.06 -0.25
N GLY A 188 8.17 46.31 -0.07
CA GLY A 188 6.80 46.65 0.28
C GLY A 188 6.40 46.50 1.76
N ALA A 189 7.38 46.22 2.65
CA ALA A 189 7.15 46.12 4.09
C ALA A 189 8.25 46.84 4.88
N PRO A 190 7.95 47.30 6.13
CA PRO A 190 8.95 47.89 7.02
C PRO A 190 10.13 46.97 7.25
N ALA A 191 11.37 47.49 7.22
CA ALA A 191 12.60 46.72 7.43
C ALA A 191 12.60 46.01 8.80
N LEU A 192 12.00 46.60 9.82
CA LEU A 192 11.87 46.04 11.15
C LEU A 192 11.06 44.72 11.15
N ASP A 193 10.03 44.62 10.30
CA ASP A 193 9.19 43.43 10.20
C ASP A 193 9.96 42.23 9.62
N TRP A 194 10.87 42.45 8.69
CA TRP A 194 11.79 41.41 8.20
C TRP A 194 12.72 40.92 9.32
N VAL A 195 13.23 41.84 10.17
CA VAL A 195 14.06 41.47 11.32
C VAL A 195 13.26 40.68 12.34
N LYS A 196 11.99 41.06 12.64
CA LYS A 196 11.09 40.31 13.52
C LYS A 196 10.82 38.91 13.01
N LEU A 197 10.50 38.75 11.70
CA LEU A 197 10.28 37.45 11.07
C LEU A 197 11.53 36.56 11.11
N LEU A 198 12.70 37.11 10.79
CA LEU A 198 13.95 36.38 10.87
C LEU A 198 14.26 35.96 12.32
N GLY A 199 14.05 36.87 13.28
CA GLY A 199 14.23 36.59 14.72
C GLY A 199 13.28 35.48 15.19
N LEU A 200 12.02 35.53 14.78
CA LEU A 200 11.04 34.48 15.07
C LEU A 200 11.45 33.12 14.48
N LEU A 201 11.87 33.11 13.21
CA LEU A 201 12.33 31.89 12.53
C LEU A 201 13.53 31.26 13.26
N VAL A 202 14.51 32.09 13.64
CA VAL A 202 15.69 31.64 14.38
C VAL A 202 15.31 31.15 15.78
N ALA A 203 14.42 31.83 16.49
CA ALA A 203 13.96 31.42 17.82
C ALA A 203 13.25 30.05 17.77
N VAL A 204 12.31 29.87 16.82
CA VAL A 204 11.60 28.60 16.63
C VAL A 204 12.59 27.49 16.23
N PHE A 205 13.54 27.80 15.34
CA PHE A 205 14.59 26.84 14.95
C PHE A 205 15.44 26.39 16.14
N ILE A 206 15.90 27.32 16.98
CA ILE A 206 16.68 26.98 18.18
C ILE A 206 15.83 26.15 19.15
N ALA A 207 14.58 26.52 19.40
CA ALA A 207 13.68 25.80 20.28
C ALA A 207 13.44 24.35 19.80
N THR A 208 13.17 24.16 18.52
CA THR A 208 12.95 22.82 17.92
C THR A 208 14.23 21.98 17.91
N ARG A 209 15.40 22.59 17.68
CA ARG A 209 16.70 21.91 17.75
C ARG A 209 17.06 21.49 19.18
N LEU A 210 16.80 22.33 20.17
CA LEU A 210 16.95 21.98 21.59
C LEU A 210 16.01 20.85 21.99
N LEU A 211 14.76 20.93 21.59
CA LEU A 211 13.78 19.86 21.83
C LEU A 211 14.22 18.54 21.20
N ALA A 212 14.66 18.56 19.96
CA ALA A 212 15.16 17.37 19.27
C ALA A 212 16.41 16.80 19.96
N ALA A 213 17.32 17.64 20.45
CA ALA A 213 18.49 17.22 21.23
C ALA A 213 18.10 16.59 22.57
N LEU A 214 17.14 17.16 23.28
CA LEU A 214 16.60 16.59 24.53
C LEU A 214 15.93 15.24 24.30
N VAL A 215 15.14 15.11 23.22
CA VAL A 215 14.53 13.83 22.83
C VAL A 215 15.62 12.79 22.55
N LEU A 216 16.65 13.14 21.80
CA LEU A 216 17.79 12.23 21.54
C LEU A 216 18.52 11.84 22.81
N LEU A 217 18.74 12.76 23.72
CA LEU A 217 19.36 12.48 25.03
C LEU A 217 18.50 11.52 25.86
N GLY A 218 17.19 11.73 25.93
CA GLY A 218 16.27 10.82 26.58
C GLY A 218 16.22 9.43 25.93
N LEU A 219 16.22 9.37 24.60
CA LEU A 219 16.27 8.10 23.86
C LEU A 219 17.57 7.32 24.13
N ARG A 220 18.71 8.02 24.28
CA ARG A 220 19.99 7.39 24.61
C ARG A 220 19.99 6.66 25.95
N GLN A 221 19.13 7.06 26.89
CA GLN A 221 19.00 6.39 28.18
C GLN A 221 18.14 5.12 28.11
N VAL A 222 17.21 5.04 27.13
CA VAL A 222 16.23 3.96 27.00
C VAL A 222 16.62 2.95 25.93
N LEU A 223 17.22 3.40 24.84
CA LEU A 223 17.60 2.56 23.69
C LEU A 223 19.13 2.39 23.60
N SER A 224 19.56 1.16 23.27
CA SER A 224 20.98 0.90 22.96
C SER A 224 21.38 1.62 21.65
N ARG A 225 22.55 2.28 21.67
CA ARG A 225 23.10 3.00 20.49
C ARG A 225 23.22 2.13 19.24
N ASP A 226 23.45 0.83 19.42
CA ASP A 226 23.57 -0.14 18.32
C ASP A 226 22.21 -0.67 17.83
N GLY A 227 21.12 -0.30 18.50
CA GLY A 227 19.75 -0.69 18.15
C GLY A 227 19.33 -0.10 16.79
N ALA A 228 18.65 -0.91 15.97
CA ALA A 228 18.12 -0.45 14.68
C ALA A 228 17.17 0.76 14.83
N VAL A 229 16.35 0.75 15.89
CA VAL A 229 15.42 1.83 16.21
C VAL A 229 16.13 3.14 16.50
N TYR A 230 17.19 3.11 17.33
CA TYR A 230 17.97 4.31 17.63
C TYR A 230 18.58 4.92 16.36
N ARG A 231 19.16 4.10 15.49
CA ARG A 231 19.77 4.57 14.22
C ARG A 231 18.76 5.18 13.24
N VAL A 232 17.55 4.63 13.18
CA VAL A 232 16.47 5.20 12.36
C VAL A 232 16.02 6.55 12.92
N LEU A 233 15.84 6.66 14.22
CA LEU A 233 15.43 7.90 14.89
C LEU A 233 16.51 8.98 14.81
N ASP A 234 17.77 8.63 15.02
CA ASP A 234 18.93 9.55 14.86
C ASP A 234 19.05 10.07 13.41
N ALA A 235 18.72 9.25 12.44
CA ALA A 235 18.67 9.66 11.04
C ALA A 235 17.46 10.55 10.72
N ALA A 236 16.30 10.33 11.32
CA ALA A 236 15.04 11.01 11.00
C ALA A 236 14.86 12.34 11.76
N LEU A 237 15.37 12.44 12.99
CA LEU A 237 15.17 13.59 13.87
C LEU A 237 15.69 14.94 13.32
N PRO A 238 16.88 15.04 12.69
CA PRO A 238 17.36 16.31 12.17
C PRO A 238 16.43 16.94 11.10
N PRO A 239 15.98 16.22 10.04
CA PRO A 239 15.04 16.79 9.10
C PRO A 239 13.65 17.00 9.71
N LEU A 240 13.21 16.15 10.62
CA LEU A 240 11.93 16.31 11.31
C LEU A 240 11.90 17.58 12.15
N ALA A 241 13.01 17.91 12.84
CA ALA A 241 13.11 19.16 13.58
C ALA A 241 12.97 20.40 12.67
N LEU A 242 13.45 20.35 11.43
CA LEU A 242 13.25 21.43 10.46
C LEU A 242 11.79 21.51 9.99
N VAL A 243 11.12 20.38 9.76
CA VAL A 243 9.68 20.37 9.44
C VAL A 243 8.88 21.02 10.57
N VAL A 244 9.17 20.63 11.82
CA VAL A 244 8.53 21.22 13.01
C VAL A 244 8.84 22.72 13.13
N THR A 245 10.05 23.14 12.74
CA THR A 245 10.42 24.58 12.69
C THR A 245 9.53 25.33 11.71
N ILE A 246 9.33 24.82 10.51
CA ILE A 246 8.50 25.47 9.47
C ILE A 246 7.04 25.56 9.91
N VAL A 247 6.49 24.47 10.45
CA VAL A 247 5.12 24.45 10.96
C VAL A 247 4.96 25.38 12.15
N GLY A 248 5.89 25.35 13.10
CA GLY A 248 5.88 26.24 14.26
C GLY A 248 6.01 27.72 13.89
N PHE A 249 6.87 28.03 12.94
CA PHE A 249 7.01 29.38 12.42
C PHE A 249 5.68 29.86 11.80
N ARG A 250 5.02 29.03 10.97
CA ARG A 250 3.72 29.35 10.37
C ARG A 250 2.69 29.68 11.44
N LEU A 251 2.50 28.82 12.43
CA LEU A 251 1.52 29.01 13.50
C LEU A 251 1.76 30.28 14.34
N TRP A 252 3.03 30.66 14.52
CA TRP A 252 3.36 31.83 15.33
C TRP A 252 3.41 33.12 14.52
N SER A 253 3.71 33.04 13.21
CA SER A 253 3.71 34.21 12.32
C SER A 253 2.32 34.82 12.15
N ASP A 254 1.26 33.99 12.25
CA ASP A 254 -0.13 34.44 12.13
C ASP A 254 -0.59 35.25 13.36
N ALA A 255 0.00 34.98 14.53
CA ALA A 255 -0.30 35.68 15.78
C ALA A 255 0.55 36.97 15.99
N ALA A 256 1.57 37.20 15.17
CA ALA A 256 2.47 38.32 15.33
C ALA A 256 1.96 39.56 14.54
N PRO A 257 1.99 40.77 15.13
CA PRO A 257 1.63 42.02 14.44
C PRO A 257 2.77 42.40 13.48
N ILE A 258 2.77 41.84 12.29
CA ILE A 258 3.82 41.97 11.28
C ILE A 258 3.12 42.15 9.93
N SER A 259 3.67 42.99 9.05
CA SER A 259 3.14 43.23 7.72
C SER A 259 2.81 41.91 6.99
N ILE A 260 1.58 41.84 6.46
CA ILE A 260 1.07 40.69 5.70
C ILE A 260 1.94 40.43 4.46
N VAL A 261 2.49 41.48 3.83
CA VAL A 261 3.37 41.36 2.66
C VAL A 261 4.66 40.62 3.01
N ALA A 262 5.38 41.04 4.08
CA ALA A 262 6.60 40.40 4.51
C ALA A 262 6.34 38.93 4.92
N ARG A 263 5.25 38.67 5.64
CA ARG A 263 4.84 37.34 6.08
C ARG A 263 4.58 36.41 4.92
N GLN A 264 3.79 36.80 3.92
CA GLN A 264 3.46 35.98 2.76
C GLN A 264 4.70 35.68 1.88
N VAL A 265 5.59 36.64 1.70
CA VAL A 265 6.85 36.41 1.00
C VAL A 265 7.70 35.34 1.72
N VAL A 266 7.84 35.45 3.03
CA VAL A 266 8.60 34.45 3.81
C VAL A 266 7.93 33.08 3.76
N LEU A 267 6.60 33.01 3.90
CA LEU A 267 5.86 31.74 3.84
C LEU A 267 5.99 31.06 2.48
N ARG A 268 6.01 31.83 1.38
CA ARG A 268 6.23 31.29 0.03
C ARG A 268 7.60 30.58 -0.08
N TYR A 269 8.66 31.23 0.35
CA TYR A 269 10.01 30.60 0.34
C TYR A 269 10.14 29.45 1.33
N LEU A 270 9.48 29.54 2.49
CA LEU A 270 9.42 28.44 3.43
C LEU A 270 8.65 27.23 2.87
N GLY A 271 7.65 27.44 2.00
CA GLY A 271 6.99 26.37 1.26
C GLY A 271 7.95 25.56 0.39
N ILE A 272 8.82 26.24 -0.36
CA ILE A 272 9.89 25.60 -1.14
C ILE A 272 10.88 24.86 -0.22
N ALA A 273 11.31 25.53 0.86
CA ALA A 273 12.19 24.92 1.84
C ALA A 273 11.54 23.68 2.51
N ALA A 274 10.24 23.71 2.74
CA ALA A 274 9.49 22.58 3.28
C ALA A 274 9.57 21.35 2.36
N TRP A 275 9.39 21.51 1.06
CA TRP A 275 9.55 20.44 0.08
C TRP A 275 10.97 19.86 0.08
N ILE A 276 12.00 20.70 0.11
CA ILE A 276 13.41 20.27 0.15
C ILE A 276 13.69 19.48 1.44
N VAL A 277 13.24 19.98 2.58
CA VAL A 277 13.42 19.34 3.89
C VAL A 277 12.65 18.03 3.98
N PHE A 278 11.42 18.00 3.47
CA PHE A 278 10.59 16.80 3.41
C PHE A 278 11.22 15.73 2.53
N LEU A 279 11.73 16.11 1.36
CA LEU A 279 12.44 15.22 0.46
C LEU A 279 13.73 14.66 1.10
N TRP A 280 14.47 15.51 1.79
CA TRP A 280 15.66 15.10 2.56
C TRP A 280 15.29 14.12 3.69
N PHE A 281 14.17 14.37 4.39
CA PHE A 281 13.63 13.44 5.39
C PHE A 281 13.31 12.07 4.78
N LEU A 282 12.57 12.04 3.66
CA LEU A 282 12.24 10.81 2.97
C LEU A 282 13.48 10.06 2.46
N PHE A 283 14.46 10.76 1.92
CA PHE A 283 15.72 10.15 1.49
C PHE A 283 16.48 9.50 2.65
N ARG A 284 16.52 10.15 3.80
CA ARG A 284 17.14 9.57 5.00
C ARG A 284 16.38 8.36 5.53
N LEU A 285 15.06 8.42 5.48
CA LEU A 285 14.20 7.30 5.88
C LEU A 285 14.42 6.08 4.97
N VAL A 286 14.43 6.28 3.66
CA VAL A 286 14.73 5.22 2.67
C VAL A 286 16.13 4.63 2.92
N ASP A 287 17.13 5.45 3.18
CA ASP A 287 18.49 4.99 3.49
C ASP A 287 18.56 4.21 4.80
N ALA A 288 17.85 4.65 5.83
CA ALA A 288 17.81 3.98 7.12
C ALA A 288 17.12 2.61 7.01
N LEU A 289 15.99 2.57 6.28
CA LEU A 289 15.24 1.34 6.04
C LEU A 289 16.03 0.33 5.19
N ALA A 290 16.68 0.81 4.12
CA ALA A 290 17.53 -0.03 3.27
C ALA A 290 18.71 -0.63 4.06
N ARG A 291 19.37 0.16 4.91
CA ARG A 291 20.44 -0.31 5.79
C ARG A 291 19.95 -1.33 6.81
N TRP A 292 18.81 -1.08 7.44
CA TRP A 292 18.21 -2.02 8.39
C TRP A 292 17.87 -3.35 7.74
N LEU A 293 17.27 -3.33 6.54
CA LEU A 293 16.88 -4.52 5.80
C LEU A 293 18.11 -5.31 5.34
N SER A 294 19.15 -4.62 4.83
CA SER A 294 20.41 -5.25 4.41
C SER A 294 21.12 -5.96 5.56
N LEU A 295 21.18 -5.35 6.75
CA LEU A 295 21.78 -5.95 7.94
C LEU A 295 21.04 -7.21 8.43
N ARG A 296 19.72 -7.24 8.28
CA ARG A 296 18.91 -8.44 8.60
C ARG A 296 19.15 -9.59 7.63
N MET A 297 19.35 -9.27 6.33
CA MET A 297 19.57 -10.28 5.29
C MET A 297 20.98 -10.86 5.30
N THR A 298 21.99 -10.03 5.57
CA THR A 298 23.40 -10.49 5.66
C THR A 298 23.61 -11.51 6.79
N ARG A 299 22.87 -11.38 7.89
CA ARG A 299 22.89 -12.37 9.00
C ARG A 299 22.34 -13.75 8.62
N ARG A 300 21.65 -13.87 7.47
CA ARG A 300 21.08 -15.12 6.95
C ARG A 300 21.84 -15.65 5.73
N ALA A 301 23.07 -15.19 5.47
CA ALA A 301 23.96 -15.63 4.37
C ALA A 301 23.37 -15.55 2.95
N ARG A 302 22.43 -14.62 2.69
CA ARG A 302 21.81 -14.43 1.37
C ARG A 302 22.42 -13.21 0.64
N TYR A 303 23.64 -13.37 0.13
CA TYR A 303 24.40 -12.28 -0.53
C TYR A 303 23.73 -11.74 -1.81
N GLN A 304 22.96 -12.53 -2.54
CA GLN A 304 22.29 -12.11 -3.78
C GLN A 304 21.18 -11.08 -3.58
N SER A 305 20.61 -11.00 -2.37
CA SER A 305 19.50 -10.08 -2.06
C SER A 305 19.96 -8.63 -1.82
N ALA A 306 21.25 -8.39 -1.56
CA ALA A 306 21.76 -7.05 -1.28
C ALA A 306 21.66 -6.12 -2.50
N SER A 307 21.90 -6.62 -3.71
CA SER A 307 21.80 -5.85 -4.95
C SER A 307 20.39 -5.35 -5.24
N VAL A 308 19.37 -6.15 -4.92
CA VAL A 308 17.96 -5.78 -5.08
C VAL A 308 17.58 -4.61 -4.18
N ILE A 309 18.04 -4.60 -2.91
CA ILE A 309 17.79 -3.51 -1.96
C ILE A 309 18.44 -2.21 -2.46
N VAL A 310 19.67 -2.28 -2.99
CA VAL A 310 20.37 -1.10 -3.53
C VAL A 310 19.64 -0.55 -4.76
N PHE A 311 19.16 -1.41 -5.65
CA PHE A 311 18.38 -1.02 -6.82
C PHE A 311 17.05 -0.38 -6.41
N ALA A 312 16.27 -1.05 -5.55
CA ALA A 312 15.00 -0.54 -5.04
C ALA A 312 15.16 0.84 -4.37
N ARG A 313 16.23 1.03 -3.56
CA ARG A 313 16.57 2.31 -2.95
C ARG A 313 16.75 3.42 -3.99
N ARG A 314 17.46 3.13 -5.10
CA ARG A 314 17.68 4.11 -6.17
C ARG A 314 16.40 4.47 -6.89
N VAL A 315 15.57 3.49 -7.23
CA VAL A 315 14.29 3.70 -7.92
C VAL A 315 13.33 4.52 -7.06
N ILE A 316 13.20 4.18 -5.76
CA ILE A 316 12.35 4.94 -4.83
C ILE A 316 12.83 6.38 -4.72
N LYS A 317 14.15 6.61 -4.57
CA LYS A 317 14.69 7.98 -4.49
C LYS A 317 14.50 8.77 -5.77
N ALA A 318 14.63 8.14 -6.94
CA ALA A 318 14.36 8.79 -8.22
C ALA A 318 12.88 9.21 -8.32
N GLY A 319 11.94 8.33 -7.95
CA GLY A 319 10.52 8.67 -7.90
C GLY A 319 10.20 9.82 -6.93
N LEU A 320 10.77 9.77 -5.72
CA LEU A 320 10.62 10.85 -4.73
C LEU A 320 11.19 12.19 -5.23
N LEU A 321 12.32 12.16 -5.96
CA LEU A 321 12.91 13.36 -6.54
C LEU A 321 11.99 14.00 -7.59
N VAL A 322 11.37 13.19 -8.45
CA VAL A 322 10.42 13.67 -9.45
C VAL A 322 9.19 14.28 -8.78
N LEU A 323 8.61 13.60 -7.78
CA LEU A 323 7.46 14.11 -7.02
C LEU A 323 7.81 15.41 -6.27
N GLY A 324 8.99 15.47 -5.66
CA GLY A 324 9.45 16.69 -4.98
C GLY A 324 9.70 17.85 -5.94
N ALA A 325 10.22 17.57 -7.14
CA ALA A 325 10.41 18.59 -8.17
C ALA A 325 9.06 19.17 -8.63
N LEU A 326 8.04 18.32 -8.84
CA LEU A 326 6.68 18.77 -9.16
C LEU A 326 6.08 19.62 -8.04
N GLY A 327 6.23 19.22 -6.77
CA GLY A 327 5.74 20.01 -5.64
C GLY A 327 6.44 21.38 -5.51
N ILE A 328 7.74 21.46 -5.82
CA ILE A 328 8.45 22.75 -5.87
C ILE A 328 7.96 23.61 -7.04
N LEU A 329 7.76 23.03 -8.22
CA LEU A 329 7.25 23.74 -9.39
C LEU A 329 5.85 24.29 -9.14
N ASP A 330 4.96 23.51 -8.53
CA ASP A 330 3.63 23.96 -8.11
C ASP A 330 3.71 25.14 -7.12
N THR A 331 4.61 25.08 -6.14
CA THR A 331 4.87 26.18 -5.20
C THR A 331 5.37 27.46 -5.91
N LEU A 332 6.09 27.30 -7.02
CA LEU A 332 6.57 28.41 -7.84
C LEU A 332 5.49 28.98 -8.78
N GLY A 333 4.35 28.29 -8.93
CA GLY A 333 3.21 28.73 -9.75
C GLY A 333 3.13 28.08 -11.12
N PHE A 334 3.95 27.08 -11.39
CA PHE A 334 3.84 26.33 -12.63
C PHE A 334 2.69 25.32 -12.54
N ASP A 335 1.89 25.24 -13.60
CA ASP A 335 0.88 24.19 -13.69
C ASP A 335 1.55 22.82 -13.90
N VAL A 336 1.37 21.95 -12.91
CA VAL A 336 1.94 20.60 -12.91
C VAL A 336 0.93 19.53 -13.29
N THR A 337 -0.31 19.89 -13.62
CA THR A 337 -1.41 18.95 -13.91
C THR A 337 -1.04 17.96 -15.02
N ALA A 338 -0.51 18.46 -16.13
CA ALA A 338 -0.04 17.61 -17.23
C ALA A 338 1.11 16.67 -16.81
N GLY A 339 2.01 17.16 -15.95
CA GLY A 339 3.12 16.36 -15.41
C GLY A 339 2.62 15.23 -14.50
N VAL A 340 1.65 15.52 -13.65
CA VAL A 340 1.02 14.50 -12.76
C VAL A 340 0.24 13.48 -13.59
N ALA A 341 -0.52 13.91 -14.59
CA ALA A 341 -1.23 13.01 -15.50
C ALA A 341 -0.26 12.08 -16.26
N ALA A 342 0.84 12.62 -16.78
CA ALA A 342 1.87 11.83 -17.45
C ALA A 342 2.53 10.81 -16.49
N LEU A 343 2.80 11.19 -15.23
CA LEU A 343 3.29 10.27 -14.21
C LEU A 343 2.27 9.18 -13.86
N GLY A 344 0.97 9.52 -13.84
CA GLY A 344 -0.11 8.56 -13.62
C GLY A 344 -0.15 7.49 -14.70
N ILE A 345 -0.11 7.89 -15.97
CA ILE A 345 -0.07 6.97 -17.11
C ILE A 345 1.24 6.16 -17.10
N GLY A 346 2.39 6.79 -16.90
CA GLY A 346 3.68 6.12 -16.78
C GLY A 346 3.72 5.13 -15.62
N GLY A 347 3.11 5.48 -14.48
CA GLY A 347 2.94 4.60 -13.32
C GLY A 347 2.09 3.37 -13.63
N LEU A 348 0.99 3.53 -14.39
CA LEU A 348 0.14 2.43 -14.83
C LEU A 348 0.92 1.45 -15.72
N VAL A 349 1.70 1.97 -16.68
CA VAL A 349 2.54 1.15 -17.55
C VAL A 349 3.58 0.36 -16.75
N LEU A 350 4.22 1.01 -15.77
CA LEU A 350 5.17 0.35 -14.87
C LEU A 350 4.50 -0.71 -13.98
N ALA A 351 3.28 -0.42 -13.49
CA ALA A 351 2.51 -1.37 -12.67
C ALA A 351 2.14 -2.62 -13.48
N LEU A 352 1.67 -2.46 -14.71
CA LEU A 352 1.39 -3.57 -15.62
C LEU A 352 2.66 -4.38 -15.92
N GLY A 353 3.79 -3.72 -16.16
CA GLY A 353 5.08 -4.38 -16.35
C GLY A 353 5.59 -5.15 -15.13
N ALA A 354 5.24 -4.70 -13.91
CA ALA A 354 5.62 -5.33 -12.66
C ALA A 354 4.61 -6.39 -12.15
N GLN A 355 3.43 -6.49 -12.77
CA GLN A 355 2.30 -7.30 -12.30
C GLN A 355 2.70 -8.74 -11.95
N LYS A 356 3.43 -9.43 -12.84
CA LYS A 356 3.84 -10.82 -12.62
C LYS A 356 4.81 -10.98 -11.45
N THR A 357 5.63 -9.98 -11.19
CA THR A 357 6.54 -9.97 -10.03
C THR A 357 5.77 -9.83 -8.72
N VAL A 358 4.78 -8.95 -8.69
CA VAL A 358 3.90 -8.76 -7.51
C VAL A 358 3.07 -10.02 -7.26
N GLU A 359 2.49 -10.62 -8.30
CA GLU A 359 1.74 -11.88 -8.23
C GLU A 359 2.57 -13.02 -7.60
N ASN A 360 3.84 -13.16 -8.02
CA ASN A 360 4.73 -14.16 -7.44
C ASN A 360 5.08 -13.87 -5.97
N LEU A 361 5.23 -12.61 -5.58
CA LEU A 361 5.46 -12.24 -4.17
C LEU A 361 4.23 -12.54 -3.31
N VAL A 362 3.04 -12.18 -3.79
CA VAL A 362 1.77 -12.48 -3.12
C VAL A 362 1.57 -14.00 -3.00
N GLY A 363 1.82 -14.75 -4.07
CA GLY A 363 1.79 -16.21 -4.05
C GLY A 363 2.73 -16.80 -2.99
N THR A 364 3.96 -16.25 -2.86
CA THR A 364 4.89 -16.67 -1.80
C THR A 364 4.32 -16.44 -0.41
N VAL A 365 3.74 -15.26 -0.16
CA VAL A 365 3.14 -14.93 1.13
C VAL A 365 1.97 -15.88 1.44
N SER A 366 1.12 -16.17 0.44
CA SER A 366 0.00 -17.10 0.58
C SER A 366 0.47 -18.51 0.94
N VAL A 367 1.44 -19.06 0.20
CA VAL A 367 2.00 -20.39 0.46
C VAL A 367 2.62 -20.49 1.85
N LEU A 368 3.34 -19.45 2.30
CA LEU A 368 3.97 -19.43 3.62
C LEU A 368 2.97 -19.23 4.78
N ALA A 369 1.88 -18.48 4.54
CA ALA A 369 0.83 -18.20 5.53
C ALA A 369 -0.06 -19.43 5.74
N ASP A 370 -0.59 -19.99 4.65
CA ASP A 370 -1.57 -21.08 4.67
C ASP A 370 -0.91 -22.46 4.84
N ARG A 371 0.37 -22.56 4.49
CA ARG A 371 1.18 -23.79 4.59
C ARG A 371 0.50 -25.03 3.98
N PRO A 372 0.02 -24.98 2.75
CA PRO A 372 -0.54 -26.14 2.09
C PRO A 372 0.50 -27.26 1.97
N VAL A 373 1.76 -26.88 1.78
CA VAL A 373 2.94 -27.74 1.69
C VAL A 373 4.11 -27.18 2.49
N GLN A 374 5.05 -28.05 2.84
CA GLN A 374 6.32 -27.71 3.48
C GLN A 374 7.49 -28.29 2.68
N VAL A 375 8.70 -27.77 2.92
CA VAL A 375 9.90 -28.36 2.34
C VAL A 375 10.05 -29.79 2.86
N GLY A 376 10.22 -30.73 1.95
CA GLY A 376 10.25 -32.17 2.23
C GLY A 376 8.95 -32.92 1.93
N ASP A 377 7.81 -32.20 1.77
CA ASP A 377 6.55 -32.85 1.42
C ASP A 377 6.58 -33.41 -0.01
N VAL A 378 6.04 -34.60 -0.20
CA VAL A 378 5.70 -35.17 -1.50
C VAL A 378 4.33 -34.64 -1.91
N CYS A 379 4.27 -33.94 -3.03
CA CYS A 379 3.02 -33.36 -3.52
C CYS A 379 2.90 -33.45 -5.05
N LYS A 380 1.65 -33.39 -5.51
CA LYS A 380 1.32 -33.21 -6.91
C LYS A 380 0.74 -31.80 -7.09
N VAL A 381 1.38 -31.02 -7.97
CA VAL A 381 0.98 -29.65 -8.28
C VAL A 381 0.67 -29.57 -9.77
N GLY A 382 -0.62 -29.54 -10.13
CA GLY A 382 -1.03 -29.80 -11.50
C GLY A 382 -0.56 -31.18 -11.96
N ASP A 383 0.27 -31.25 -12.99
CA ASP A 383 0.80 -32.52 -13.52
C ASP A 383 2.17 -32.93 -12.91
N VAL A 384 2.76 -32.09 -12.07
CA VAL A 384 4.09 -32.33 -11.49
C VAL A 384 3.98 -33.03 -10.16
N LEU A 385 4.45 -34.29 -10.11
CA LEU A 385 4.58 -35.06 -8.88
C LEU A 385 6.04 -35.06 -8.40
N GLY A 386 6.27 -34.75 -7.13
CA GLY A 386 7.61 -34.79 -6.55
C GLY A 386 7.69 -34.24 -5.14
N THR A 387 8.91 -34.13 -4.63
CA THR A 387 9.21 -33.60 -3.30
C THR A 387 9.53 -32.12 -3.37
N ILE A 388 8.95 -31.33 -2.49
CA ILE A 388 9.29 -29.89 -2.35
C ILE A 388 10.72 -29.77 -1.82
N GLU A 389 11.62 -29.23 -2.63
CA GLU A 389 13.03 -29.05 -2.28
C GLU A 389 13.30 -27.70 -1.62
N ASP A 390 12.68 -26.63 -2.16
CA ASP A 390 12.84 -25.26 -1.66
C ASP A 390 11.63 -24.40 -2.04
N ILE A 391 11.24 -23.51 -1.11
CA ILE A 391 10.22 -22.47 -1.34
C ILE A 391 10.94 -21.12 -1.30
N GLY A 392 11.31 -20.62 -2.48
CA GLY A 392 12.01 -19.35 -2.63
C GLY A 392 11.06 -18.15 -2.61
N MET A 393 11.62 -16.93 -2.73
CA MET A 393 10.84 -15.67 -2.78
C MET A 393 9.97 -15.51 -4.04
N ARG A 394 10.28 -16.20 -5.12
CA ARG A 394 9.59 -16.07 -6.41
C ARG A 394 9.06 -17.38 -6.95
N SER A 395 9.70 -18.50 -6.60
CA SER A 395 9.43 -19.81 -7.16
C SER A 395 9.68 -20.91 -6.15
N THR A 396 8.90 -21.99 -6.28
CA THR A 396 9.06 -23.25 -5.55
C THR A 396 9.73 -24.26 -6.44
N ARG A 397 10.68 -25.04 -5.89
CA ARG A 397 11.39 -26.11 -6.57
C ARG A 397 10.85 -27.46 -6.13
N ILE A 398 10.51 -28.29 -7.10
CA ILE A 398 10.02 -29.65 -6.89
C ILE A 398 11.00 -30.61 -7.54
N ARG A 399 11.50 -31.57 -6.78
CA ARG A 399 12.31 -32.68 -7.30
C ARG A 399 11.40 -33.84 -7.65
N THR A 400 11.32 -34.16 -8.93
CA THR A 400 10.49 -35.23 -9.46
C THR A 400 11.06 -36.60 -9.08
N LEU A 401 10.29 -37.67 -9.30
CA LEU A 401 10.74 -39.04 -9.14
C LEU A 401 11.91 -39.39 -10.04
N GLU A 402 12.00 -38.80 -11.22
CA GLU A 402 13.11 -38.89 -12.17
C GLU A 402 14.37 -38.12 -11.75
N ARG A 403 14.34 -37.51 -10.55
CA ARG A 403 15.43 -36.68 -10.01
C ARG A 403 15.64 -35.34 -10.76
N THR A 404 14.80 -35.00 -11.68
CA THR A 404 14.80 -33.65 -12.29
C THR A 404 14.25 -32.60 -11.34
N VAL A 405 14.60 -31.32 -11.54
CA VAL A 405 14.08 -30.21 -10.73
C VAL A 405 13.15 -29.35 -11.59
N VAL A 406 11.89 -29.31 -11.22
CA VAL A 406 10.89 -28.43 -11.81
C VAL A 406 10.77 -27.18 -10.94
N THR A 407 10.87 -26.01 -11.57
CA THR A 407 10.73 -24.71 -10.89
C THR A 407 9.41 -24.06 -11.32
N ILE A 408 8.51 -23.87 -10.36
CA ILE A 408 7.18 -23.27 -10.58
C ILE A 408 7.17 -21.89 -9.94
N PRO A 409 6.80 -20.81 -10.68
CA PRO A 409 6.59 -19.47 -10.11
C PRO A 409 5.52 -19.53 -9.00
N ASN A 410 5.72 -18.85 -7.88
CA ASN A 410 4.82 -18.97 -6.72
C ASN A 410 3.41 -18.43 -6.95
N GLY A 411 3.23 -17.47 -7.86
CA GLY A 411 1.91 -17.03 -8.31
C GLY A 411 1.14 -18.18 -8.96
N ASP A 412 1.80 -18.90 -9.86
CA ASP A 412 1.21 -20.07 -10.54
C ASP A 412 1.05 -21.24 -9.57
N PHE A 413 2.02 -21.44 -8.67
CA PHE A 413 1.98 -22.50 -7.65
C PHE A 413 0.77 -22.34 -6.71
N SER A 414 0.53 -21.14 -6.21
CA SER A 414 -0.58 -20.85 -5.28
C SER A 414 -1.97 -20.93 -5.92
N SER A 415 -2.06 -20.78 -7.24
CA SER A 415 -3.32 -20.84 -7.98
C SER A 415 -3.68 -22.24 -8.49
N ARG A 416 -2.71 -23.19 -8.48
CA ARG A 416 -2.93 -24.57 -8.92
C ARG A 416 -3.50 -25.42 -7.80
N GLN A 417 -4.18 -26.49 -8.19
CA GLN A 417 -4.57 -27.57 -7.26
C GLN A 417 -3.30 -28.24 -6.72
N ILE A 418 -3.24 -28.38 -5.40
CA ILE A 418 -2.14 -29.03 -4.69
C ILE A 418 -2.69 -30.25 -3.95
N GLU A 419 -2.17 -31.40 -4.28
CA GLU A 419 -2.47 -32.66 -3.59
C GLU A 419 -1.23 -33.06 -2.76
N ASN A 420 -1.35 -33.07 -1.43
CA ASN A 420 -0.26 -33.35 -0.51
C ASN A 420 -0.30 -34.81 -0.06
N TYR A 421 0.62 -35.60 -0.58
CA TYR A 421 0.74 -37.03 -0.27
C TYR A 421 1.36 -37.27 1.10
N THR A 422 2.19 -36.38 1.60
CA THR A 422 2.81 -36.52 2.94
C THR A 422 1.79 -36.37 4.07
N LYS A 423 0.71 -35.59 3.84
CA LYS A 423 -0.37 -35.43 4.84
C LYS A 423 -1.42 -36.53 4.78
N ARG A 424 -1.18 -37.60 4.04
CA ARG A 424 -2.05 -38.75 3.98
C ARG A 424 -2.04 -39.50 5.33
N GLU A 425 -3.23 -39.84 5.84
CA GLU A 425 -3.41 -40.53 7.09
C GLU A 425 -3.45 -42.07 6.92
N ARG A 426 -3.89 -42.50 5.71
CA ARG A 426 -4.08 -43.90 5.37
C ARG A 426 -4.05 -44.10 3.86
N PHE A 427 -3.76 -45.31 3.41
CA PHE A 427 -3.72 -45.66 2.00
C PHE A 427 -4.98 -46.39 1.58
N LEU A 428 -5.52 -46.03 0.43
CA LEU A 428 -6.66 -46.74 -0.17
C LEU A 428 -6.21 -48.05 -0.78
N PHE A 429 -6.82 -49.17 -0.33
CA PHE A 429 -6.78 -50.47 -0.96
C PHE A 429 -8.07 -50.64 -1.75
N ASN A 430 -8.03 -50.55 -3.07
CA ASN A 430 -9.17 -50.71 -3.95
C ASN A 430 -8.75 -51.52 -5.16
N GLU A 431 -8.98 -52.83 -5.07
CA GLU A 431 -8.59 -53.80 -6.09
C GLU A 431 -9.80 -54.53 -6.64
N THR A 432 -9.69 -54.99 -7.87
CA THR A 432 -10.68 -55.88 -8.49
C THR A 432 -10.09 -57.24 -8.67
N ILE A 433 -10.63 -58.24 -7.98
CA ILE A 433 -10.24 -59.63 -8.07
C ILE A 433 -11.18 -60.33 -9.02
N GLY A 434 -10.67 -60.93 -10.09
CA GLY A 434 -11.45 -61.68 -11.06
C GLY A 434 -11.54 -63.17 -10.69
N LEU A 435 -12.74 -63.69 -10.44
CA LEU A 435 -12.99 -65.10 -10.23
C LEU A 435 -13.58 -65.74 -11.49
N GLU A 436 -13.40 -67.06 -11.64
CA GLU A 436 -13.86 -67.83 -12.79
C GLU A 436 -15.40 -67.88 -12.91
N TYR A 437 -15.93 -67.90 -14.13
CA TYR A 437 -17.35 -68.13 -14.39
C TYR A 437 -17.82 -69.56 -14.12
N ALA A 438 -16.89 -70.53 -14.00
CA ALA A 438 -17.18 -71.92 -13.67
C ALA A 438 -17.70 -72.13 -12.24
N LEU A 439 -17.58 -71.11 -11.37
CA LEU A 439 -18.05 -71.15 -10.00
C LEU A 439 -19.59 -71.15 -9.93
N ASP A 440 -20.12 -72.02 -9.10
CA ASP A 440 -21.54 -71.96 -8.73
C ASP A 440 -21.79 -70.78 -7.75
N ALA A 441 -23.07 -70.45 -7.54
CA ALA A 441 -23.44 -69.32 -6.69
C ALA A 441 -23.04 -69.53 -5.20
N ALA A 442 -22.86 -70.75 -4.71
CA ALA A 442 -22.45 -71.03 -3.36
C ALA A 442 -20.94 -70.77 -3.21
N LYS A 443 -20.14 -71.28 -4.13
CA LYS A 443 -18.70 -71.05 -4.20
C LYS A 443 -18.34 -69.55 -4.41
N LEU A 444 -19.12 -68.83 -5.23
CA LEU A 444 -18.95 -67.39 -5.39
C LEU A 444 -19.18 -66.65 -4.08
N ARG A 445 -20.26 -66.98 -3.33
CA ARG A 445 -20.50 -66.38 -2.00
C ARG A 445 -19.38 -66.74 -0.99
N GLU A 446 -18.89 -67.99 -1.01
CA GLU A 446 -17.77 -68.44 -0.20
C GLU A 446 -16.51 -67.62 -0.51
N GLY A 447 -16.15 -67.41 -1.78
CA GLY A 447 -15.00 -66.59 -2.19
C GLY A 447 -15.12 -65.13 -1.77
N ILE A 448 -16.29 -64.53 -1.93
CA ILE A 448 -16.53 -63.15 -1.43
C ILE A 448 -16.36 -63.09 0.10
N GLY A 449 -16.85 -64.12 0.82
CA GLY A 449 -16.72 -64.25 2.27
C GLY A 449 -15.24 -64.36 2.71
N LEU A 450 -14.49 -65.20 2.05
CA LEU A 450 -13.04 -65.38 2.33
C LEU A 450 -12.25 -64.10 2.11
N ILE A 451 -12.53 -63.35 1.05
CA ILE A 451 -11.92 -62.06 0.82
C ILE A 451 -12.32 -61.06 1.92
N ALA A 452 -13.60 -61.02 2.31
CA ALA A 452 -14.06 -60.16 3.39
C ALA A 452 -13.42 -60.52 4.76
N GLU A 453 -13.21 -61.82 5.03
CA GLU A 453 -12.53 -62.33 6.22
C GLU A 453 -11.04 -61.92 6.22
N ALA A 454 -10.35 -62.04 5.09
CA ALA A 454 -8.97 -61.61 4.96
C ALA A 454 -8.81 -60.12 5.30
N LEU A 455 -9.73 -59.27 4.77
CA LEU A 455 -9.79 -57.85 5.14
C LEU A 455 -10.09 -57.66 6.64
N ALA A 456 -10.93 -58.50 7.23
CA ALA A 456 -11.38 -58.36 8.61
C ALA A 456 -10.31 -58.80 9.64
N GLN A 457 -9.52 -59.81 9.31
CA GLN A 457 -8.52 -60.39 10.20
C GLN A 457 -7.18 -59.65 10.17
N ASN A 458 -6.95 -58.83 9.15
CA ASN A 458 -5.70 -58.09 9.05
C ASN A 458 -5.75 -56.84 9.97
N GLU A 459 -4.85 -56.80 10.96
CA GLU A 459 -4.77 -55.72 11.96
C GLU A 459 -4.41 -54.34 11.39
N HIS A 460 -3.78 -54.32 10.22
CA HIS A 460 -3.41 -53.08 9.53
C HIS A 460 -4.52 -52.51 8.65
N ILE A 461 -5.68 -53.21 8.56
CA ILE A 461 -6.82 -52.75 7.79
C ILE A 461 -7.83 -52.04 8.71
N ALA A 462 -8.31 -50.86 8.27
CA ALA A 462 -9.32 -50.11 9.01
C ALA A 462 -10.59 -50.96 9.22
N PRO A 463 -11.21 -50.90 10.42
CA PRO A 463 -12.44 -51.66 10.70
C PRO A 463 -13.58 -51.25 9.74
N GLU A 464 -13.65 -49.97 9.39
CA GLU A 464 -14.66 -49.41 8.48
C GLU A 464 -14.07 -48.24 7.69
N PRO A 465 -14.49 -48.00 6.44
CA PRO A 465 -15.24 -48.94 5.59
C PRO A 465 -14.34 -50.02 5.02
N ARG A 466 -14.82 -51.29 5.05
CA ARG A 466 -14.22 -52.40 4.34
C ARG A 466 -15.29 -53.28 3.71
N ARG A 467 -15.11 -53.73 2.49
CA ARG A 467 -16.07 -54.56 1.77
C ARG A 467 -15.39 -55.39 0.69
N ALA A 468 -15.97 -56.57 0.45
CA ALA A 468 -15.76 -57.38 -0.74
C ALA A 468 -17.12 -57.62 -1.38
N THR A 469 -17.34 -57.22 -2.62
CA THR A 469 -18.64 -57.33 -3.28
C THR A 469 -18.48 -57.65 -4.75
N LEU A 470 -19.41 -58.49 -5.28
CA LEU A 470 -19.52 -58.66 -6.73
C LEU A 470 -19.93 -57.30 -7.36
N ARG A 471 -19.04 -56.74 -8.14
CA ARG A 471 -19.24 -55.42 -8.74
C ARG A 471 -19.99 -55.52 -10.09
N TYR A 472 -19.52 -56.38 -10.97
CA TYR A 472 -20.11 -56.63 -12.28
C TYR A 472 -19.59 -57.97 -12.85
N PHE A 473 -20.27 -58.43 -13.89
CA PHE A 473 -19.88 -59.55 -14.72
C PHE A 473 -18.99 -59.03 -15.87
N ALA A 474 -17.68 -59.24 -15.79
CA ALA A 474 -16.73 -58.79 -16.80
C ALA A 474 -16.72 -59.77 -18.01
N THR A 475 -16.00 -59.46 -19.08
CA THR A 475 -15.94 -60.29 -20.30
C THR A 475 -15.42 -61.71 -20.03
N ASP A 476 -14.52 -61.85 -19.07
CA ASP A 476 -13.79 -63.10 -18.78
C ASP A 476 -13.79 -63.47 -17.29
N SER A 477 -14.41 -62.69 -16.41
CA SER A 477 -14.37 -62.88 -14.97
C SER A 477 -15.60 -62.36 -14.23
N LEU A 478 -15.82 -62.92 -13.04
CA LEU A 478 -16.69 -62.39 -12.02
C LEU A 478 -15.87 -61.37 -11.21
N ALA A 479 -16.11 -60.08 -11.43
CA ALA A 479 -15.33 -58.98 -10.88
C ALA A 479 -15.73 -58.67 -9.43
N ILE A 480 -14.88 -59.02 -8.45
CA ILE A 480 -15.09 -58.76 -7.03
C ILE A 480 -14.29 -57.47 -6.67
N GLU A 481 -15.00 -56.40 -6.32
CA GLU A 481 -14.40 -55.19 -5.78
C GLU A 481 -14.04 -55.42 -4.32
N THR A 482 -12.77 -55.15 -3.98
CA THR A 482 -12.28 -55.09 -2.61
C THR A 482 -11.95 -53.65 -2.27
N PHE A 483 -12.56 -53.12 -1.22
CA PHE A 483 -12.36 -51.76 -0.78
C PHE A 483 -12.04 -51.71 0.70
N ALA A 484 -10.91 -51.14 1.07
CA ALA A 484 -10.48 -50.96 2.46
C ALA A 484 -9.46 -49.81 2.58
N TYR A 485 -9.11 -49.41 3.79
CA TYR A 485 -8.00 -48.49 4.05
C TYR A 485 -6.92 -49.20 4.85
N ILE A 486 -5.68 -49.08 4.39
CA ILE A 486 -4.48 -49.54 5.11
C ILE A 486 -4.08 -48.42 6.09
N MET A 487 -3.98 -48.79 7.37
CA MET A 487 -3.75 -47.86 8.50
C MET A 487 -2.26 -47.62 8.72
N THR A 488 -1.62 -46.96 7.80
CA THR A 488 -0.26 -46.46 7.90
C THR A 488 -0.11 -45.13 7.14
N ALA A 489 0.84 -44.29 7.57
CA ALA A 489 1.24 -43.08 6.84
C ALA A 489 2.51 -43.30 6.00
N ASP A 490 3.21 -44.42 6.21
CA ASP A 490 4.43 -44.79 5.50
C ASP A 490 4.10 -45.50 4.18
N PHE A 491 4.67 -45.00 3.08
CA PHE A 491 4.41 -45.53 1.74
C PHE A 491 4.97 -46.93 1.56
N ASP A 492 6.22 -47.18 2.01
CA ASP A 492 6.88 -48.47 1.84
C ASP A 492 6.23 -49.54 2.71
N GLU A 493 5.77 -49.18 3.91
CA GLU A 493 4.99 -50.06 4.78
C GLU A 493 3.63 -50.37 4.15
N SER A 494 2.95 -49.38 3.52
CA SER A 494 1.68 -49.62 2.84
C SER A 494 1.79 -50.64 1.70
N LEU A 495 2.91 -50.61 0.97
CA LEU A 495 3.18 -51.60 -0.09
C LEU A 495 3.40 -53.00 0.47
N ARG A 496 4.10 -53.14 1.61
CA ARG A 496 4.29 -54.45 2.29
C ARG A 496 2.96 -55.01 2.75
N ILE A 497 2.18 -54.22 3.48
CA ILE A 497 0.86 -54.63 3.96
C ILE A 497 -0.05 -55.04 2.79
N ARG A 498 -0.03 -54.27 1.70
CA ARG A 498 -0.79 -54.57 0.47
C ARG A 498 -0.36 -55.92 -0.13
N ASN A 499 0.95 -56.18 -0.23
CA ASN A 499 1.49 -57.42 -0.73
C ASN A 499 1.04 -58.60 0.13
N ASP A 500 1.19 -58.49 1.44
CA ASP A 500 0.87 -59.57 2.40
C ASP A 500 -0.65 -59.85 2.40
N LEU A 501 -1.48 -58.81 2.31
CA LEU A 501 -2.94 -58.98 2.19
C LEU A 501 -3.34 -59.68 0.88
N MET A 502 -2.72 -59.31 -0.25
CA MET A 502 -2.99 -59.95 -1.54
C MET A 502 -2.57 -61.42 -1.54
N LEU A 503 -1.47 -61.79 -0.87
CA LEU A 503 -1.03 -63.17 -0.71
C LEU A 503 -1.99 -63.95 0.20
N ASP A 504 -2.45 -63.39 1.32
CA ASP A 504 -3.44 -64.02 2.20
C ASP A 504 -4.76 -64.28 1.46
N ILE A 505 -5.25 -63.32 0.67
CA ILE A 505 -6.43 -63.51 -0.18
C ILE A 505 -6.19 -64.66 -1.19
N TYR A 506 -5.02 -64.69 -1.83
CA TYR A 506 -4.66 -65.72 -2.80
C TYR A 506 -4.68 -67.10 -2.16
N GLU A 507 -4.00 -67.30 -1.03
CA GLU A 507 -3.90 -68.54 -0.31
C GLU A 507 -5.27 -69.08 0.15
N ARG A 508 -6.15 -68.21 0.66
CA ARG A 508 -7.51 -68.59 1.10
C ARG A 508 -8.38 -69.05 -0.06
N LEU A 509 -8.33 -68.38 -1.18
CA LEU A 509 -9.07 -68.75 -2.38
C LEU A 509 -8.55 -70.05 -2.98
N GLU A 510 -7.24 -70.26 -3.02
CA GLU A 510 -6.61 -71.50 -3.49
C GLU A 510 -6.99 -72.72 -2.60
N GLN A 511 -6.93 -72.57 -1.26
CA GLN A 511 -7.34 -73.64 -0.31
C GLN A 511 -8.81 -74.01 -0.44
N ALA A 512 -9.67 -73.02 -0.79
CA ALA A 512 -11.09 -73.25 -1.04
C ALA A 512 -11.40 -73.84 -2.44
N GLY A 513 -10.35 -74.00 -3.27
CA GLY A 513 -10.52 -74.47 -4.66
C GLY A 513 -11.26 -73.45 -5.57
N ILE A 514 -11.12 -72.15 -5.28
CA ILE A 514 -11.70 -71.07 -6.05
C ILE A 514 -10.64 -70.50 -6.99
N GLY A 515 -10.84 -70.69 -8.30
CA GLY A 515 -9.90 -70.29 -9.32
C GLY A 515 -10.00 -68.78 -9.67
N PHE A 516 -8.84 -68.21 -10.01
CA PHE A 516 -8.76 -66.90 -10.60
C PHE A 516 -9.08 -66.97 -12.10
N ALA A 517 -9.78 -65.98 -12.59
CA ALA A 517 -10.14 -65.91 -14.00
C ALA A 517 -8.91 -65.64 -14.88
N PHE A 518 -8.78 -66.40 -15.93
CA PHE A 518 -7.84 -66.12 -17.01
C PHE A 518 -8.59 -65.53 -18.19
N PRO A 519 -7.93 -64.69 -19.03
CA PRO A 519 -8.52 -64.26 -20.30
C PRO A 519 -8.91 -65.50 -21.14
N THR A 520 -10.19 -65.78 -21.20
CA THR A 520 -10.72 -66.99 -21.90
C THR A 520 -11.51 -66.59 -23.12
N GLN A 521 -11.37 -67.38 -24.20
CA GLN A 521 -12.18 -67.22 -25.41
C GLN A 521 -12.77 -68.55 -25.80
N THR A 522 -14.06 -68.56 -26.13
CA THR A 522 -14.69 -69.75 -26.69
C THR A 522 -14.61 -69.67 -28.22
N LEU A 523 -13.84 -70.58 -28.79
CA LEU A 523 -13.70 -70.71 -30.25
C LEU A 523 -14.65 -71.73 -30.81
N TYR A 524 -15.57 -71.32 -31.62
CA TYR A 524 -16.45 -72.23 -32.37
C TYR A 524 -15.73 -72.55 -33.72
N LEU A 525 -15.11 -73.75 -33.81
CA LEU A 525 -14.49 -74.23 -35.06
C LEU A 525 -15.58 -74.88 -35.94
N ARG A 526 -15.90 -74.26 -37.06
CA ARG A 526 -16.74 -74.84 -38.07
C ARG A 526 -15.84 -75.58 -39.08
N LYS A 527 -15.99 -76.90 -39.16
CA LYS A 527 -15.31 -77.69 -40.19
C LYS A 527 -16.15 -77.59 -41.47
N ASP A 528 -15.66 -76.87 -42.42
CA ASP A 528 -16.27 -76.86 -43.76
C ASP A 528 -16.00 -78.23 -44.39
N GLU A 529 -17.07 -79.02 -44.53
CA GLU A 529 -17.05 -80.22 -45.38
C GLU A 529 -17.13 -79.77 -46.83
N THR A 530 -16.02 -79.27 -47.39
CA THR A 530 -15.88 -79.05 -48.83
C THR A 530 -14.85 -80.04 -49.34
N GLY A 531 -15.37 -80.96 -50.15
CA GLY A 531 -14.51 -81.65 -51.08
C GLY A 531 -14.68 -83.15 -51.19
N GLN A 532 -15.76 -83.55 -51.74
CA GLN A 532 -15.73 -84.68 -52.68
C GLN A 532 -16.52 -84.28 -53.93
N GLY A 533 -15.74 -84.05 -55.01
CA GLY A 533 -16.15 -84.02 -56.37
C GLY A 533 -15.00 -84.44 -57.19
#